data_89d8dfb1289520123a13754ccda9b61f
#
_entry.id   89d8dfb1289520123a13754ccda9b61f
#
_cell.length_a   1.000
_cell.length_b   1.000
_cell.length_c   1.000
_cell.angle_alpha   90.00
_cell.angle_beta   90.00
_cell.angle_gamma   90.00
#
_symmetry.space_group_name_H-M   'P 1'
#
loop_
_entity.id
_entity.type
_entity.pdbx_description
1 polymer ?
#
loop_
_entity_poly.entity_id
_entity_poly.type
_entity_poly.pdbx_seq_one_letter_code
_entity_poly.pdbx_strand_id
1 'polypeptide(L)'
;MSPIKKLAGQTAIYGISSILGRFLNYLLVPLHALVFTTAQYDIITEMYAYVAFLVVLLTYGMETAFFRFTSKIDSERKNVYTTAVYSLFVTTVLFIAIAIIFSVPIAEWLRYPNHTEYITWFAIIVGLDAFASIPLASLRAENKAKRFAFISLSNVFVNIGLNLFFLGYCMPKHEAGEVNLLIETLYNPEIGVGYVFISNLIASMVKFLLLAPEILKARYNFEISLLKKMLLYSLPLLVAGLAGIINETMDRIMLKRMLIDTLGEKETMSQLGIYGACYKISIIITLFIQAFRYAAEPFFFSQEKEKNAGEIYAKVMTYFVIVCATIFLFVLLYLDFFKYFIPNPEYWEGLKVVPVLLMANICLGVYYNQSIWYKLTNRTMYGALLAIFGASITLILNYIWIPEYHYMGSAWATLICYASMMIASYFLGHKHFPVKYNLKKVFFYLFLAWGMYYLSTVLVLELKVLKYALHTALMLLFLFIIFLLERPKKFVI
;
A
#
# COMPACT_ATOMS: atom_id res chain seq x y z
N MET A 1 18.24 -5.84 -29.33
CA MET A 1 18.14 -5.99 -27.85
C MET A 1 17.82 -7.45 -27.54
N SER A 2 18.52 -8.09 -26.59
CA SER A 2 18.12 -9.43 -26.17
C SER A 2 16.73 -9.43 -25.56
N PRO A 3 15.92 -10.51 -25.71
CA PRO A 3 14.59 -10.61 -25.13
C PRO A 3 14.56 -10.28 -23.61
N ILE A 4 15.62 -10.65 -22.89
CA ILE A 4 15.79 -10.37 -21.46
C ILE A 4 15.94 -8.86 -21.18
N LYS A 5 16.71 -8.12 -21.99
CA LYS A 5 16.85 -6.66 -21.84
C LYS A 5 15.53 -5.94 -22.13
N LYS A 6 14.74 -6.42 -23.10
CA LYS A 6 13.42 -5.87 -23.41
C LYS A 6 12.45 -6.12 -22.26
N LEU A 7 12.43 -7.34 -21.70
CA LEU A 7 11.59 -7.71 -20.56
C LEU A 7 11.96 -6.91 -19.31
N ALA A 8 13.26 -6.80 -19.00
CA ALA A 8 13.75 -6.02 -17.86
C ALA A 8 13.38 -4.54 -17.98
N GLY A 9 13.53 -3.94 -19.17
CA GLY A 9 13.11 -2.55 -19.42
C GLY A 9 11.61 -2.33 -19.27
N GLN A 10 10.78 -3.26 -19.72
CA GLN A 10 9.33 -3.19 -19.57
C GLN A 10 8.91 -3.36 -18.10
N THR A 11 9.47 -4.33 -17.39
CA THR A 11 9.21 -4.55 -15.96
C THR A 11 9.62 -3.32 -15.14
N ALA A 12 10.74 -2.68 -15.49
CA ALA A 12 11.16 -1.42 -14.86
C ALA A 12 10.14 -0.29 -15.10
N ILE A 13 9.61 -0.13 -16.31
CA ILE A 13 8.60 0.90 -16.61
C ILE A 13 7.32 0.66 -15.80
N TYR A 14 6.82 -0.58 -15.73
CA TYR A 14 5.64 -0.92 -14.92
C TYR A 14 5.88 -0.68 -13.43
N GLY A 15 7.03 -1.14 -12.92
CA GLY A 15 7.42 -0.96 -11.52
C GLY A 15 7.57 0.52 -11.15
N ILE A 16 8.34 1.27 -11.93
CA ILE A 16 8.59 2.70 -11.69
C ILE A 16 7.30 3.49 -11.77
N SER A 17 6.45 3.29 -12.78
CA SER A 17 5.18 4.04 -12.89
C SER A 17 4.23 3.74 -11.73
N SER A 18 4.18 2.51 -11.26
CA SER A 18 3.36 2.11 -10.11
C SER A 18 3.88 2.70 -8.78
N ILE A 19 5.19 2.67 -8.57
CA ILE A 19 5.84 3.22 -7.37
C ILE A 19 5.77 4.75 -7.38
N LEU A 20 6.08 5.37 -8.52
CA LEU A 20 6.02 6.83 -8.69
C LEU A 20 4.60 7.34 -8.45
N GLY A 21 3.58 6.64 -8.98
CA GLY A 21 2.18 7.01 -8.75
C GLY A 21 1.82 7.01 -7.27
N ARG A 22 2.25 5.99 -6.52
CA ARG A 22 2.03 5.94 -5.06
C ARG A 22 2.82 7.02 -4.33
N PHE A 23 4.10 7.19 -4.65
CA PHE A 23 4.93 8.23 -4.05
C PHE A 23 4.33 9.64 -4.25
N LEU A 24 3.88 9.93 -5.48
CA LEU A 24 3.26 11.22 -5.80
C LEU A 24 1.97 11.44 -5.00
N ASN A 25 1.12 10.42 -4.85
CA ASN A 25 -0.08 10.53 -4.01
C ASN A 25 0.27 10.78 -2.52
N TYR A 26 1.42 10.28 -2.03
CA TYR A 26 1.86 10.61 -0.66
C TYR A 26 2.21 12.08 -0.49
N LEU A 27 2.60 12.79 -1.55
CA LEU A 27 2.86 14.22 -1.49
C LEU A 27 1.60 15.07 -1.23
N LEU A 28 0.40 14.48 -1.31
CA LEU A 28 -0.84 15.12 -0.88
C LEU A 28 -1.01 15.14 0.65
N VAL A 29 -0.30 14.29 1.40
CA VAL A 29 -0.42 14.23 2.86
C VAL A 29 -0.09 15.56 3.53
N PRO A 30 1.02 16.26 3.20
CA PRO A 30 1.30 17.60 3.75
C PRO A 30 0.17 18.60 3.48
N LEU A 31 -0.38 18.60 2.26
CA LEU A 31 -1.49 19.49 1.90
C LEU A 31 -2.73 19.19 2.75
N HIS A 32 -3.14 17.92 2.82
CA HIS A 32 -4.31 17.53 3.59
C HIS A 32 -4.14 17.79 5.10
N ALA A 33 -2.95 17.51 5.66
CA ALA A 33 -2.67 17.76 7.07
C ALA A 33 -2.52 19.25 7.41
N LEU A 34 -2.24 20.12 6.43
CA LEU A 34 -2.23 21.57 6.61
C LEU A 34 -3.63 22.16 6.62
N VAL A 35 -4.48 21.67 5.72
CA VAL A 35 -5.80 22.25 5.42
C VAL A 35 -6.89 21.69 6.35
N PHE A 36 -6.78 20.43 6.75
CA PHE A 36 -7.81 19.74 7.53
C PHE A 36 -7.41 19.55 8.99
N THR A 37 -8.41 19.64 9.88
CA THR A 37 -8.27 19.20 11.27
C THR A 37 -8.06 17.69 11.34
N THR A 38 -7.56 17.19 12.48
CA THR A 38 -7.36 15.75 12.70
C THR A 38 -8.64 14.94 12.49
N ALA A 39 -9.79 15.45 12.94
CA ALA A 39 -11.09 14.81 12.75
C ALA A 39 -11.55 14.79 11.28
N GLN A 40 -11.25 15.84 10.51
CA GLN A 40 -11.54 15.86 9.07
C GLN A 40 -10.63 14.95 8.28
N TYR A 41 -9.36 14.84 8.67
CA TYR A 41 -8.41 13.92 8.04
C TYR A 41 -8.78 12.45 8.30
N ASP A 42 -9.43 12.15 9.42
CA ASP A 42 -10.00 10.83 9.70
C ASP A 42 -10.94 10.35 8.60
N ILE A 43 -11.86 11.23 8.15
CA ILE A 43 -12.81 10.90 7.07
C ILE A 43 -12.06 10.34 5.84
N ILE A 44 -10.94 10.99 5.48
CA ILE A 44 -10.10 10.51 4.36
C ILE A 44 -9.51 9.13 4.69
N THR A 45 -8.97 8.97 5.89
CA THR A 45 -8.29 7.74 6.33
C THR A 45 -9.24 6.55 6.36
N GLU A 46 -10.43 6.73 6.94
CA GLU A 46 -11.45 5.69 7.05
C GLU A 46 -12.01 5.30 5.67
N MET A 47 -12.43 6.30 4.89
CA MET A 47 -13.05 6.05 3.59
C MET A 47 -12.10 5.30 2.64
N TYR A 48 -10.81 5.66 2.62
CA TYR A 48 -9.83 4.91 1.81
C TYR A 48 -9.53 3.51 2.37
N ALA A 49 -9.72 3.23 3.66
CA ALA A 49 -9.65 1.88 4.20
C ALA A 49 -10.79 1.01 3.63
N TYR A 50 -12.02 1.53 3.56
CA TYR A 50 -13.12 0.83 2.90
C TYR A 50 -12.89 0.63 1.40
N VAL A 51 -12.34 1.64 0.70
CA VAL A 51 -12.00 1.53 -0.72
C VAL A 51 -11.04 0.36 -0.96
N ALA A 52 -9.98 0.26 -0.16
CA ALA A 52 -9.00 -0.81 -0.29
C ALA A 52 -9.65 -2.21 -0.16
N PHE A 53 -10.57 -2.38 0.78
CA PHE A 53 -11.32 -3.60 0.99
C PHE A 53 -12.26 -3.91 -0.20
N LEU A 54 -13.05 -2.92 -0.61
CA LEU A 54 -14.05 -3.06 -1.66
C LEU A 54 -13.43 -3.32 -3.05
N VAL A 55 -12.29 -2.72 -3.37
CA VAL A 55 -11.57 -2.99 -4.62
C VAL A 55 -11.14 -4.45 -4.70
N VAL A 56 -10.61 -5.04 -3.61
CA VAL A 56 -10.25 -6.46 -3.59
C VAL A 56 -11.48 -7.34 -3.76
N LEU A 57 -12.58 -6.99 -3.07
CA LEU A 57 -13.85 -7.72 -3.19
C LEU A 57 -14.40 -7.68 -4.62
N LEU A 58 -14.42 -6.51 -5.27
CA LEU A 58 -14.98 -6.33 -6.61
C LEU A 58 -14.09 -6.88 -7.72
N THR A 59 -12.79 -6.92 -7.53
CA THR A 59 -11.88 -7.54 -8.51
C THR A 59 -11.81 -9.06 -8.37
N TYR A 60 -12.20 -9.60 -7.22
CA TYR A 60 -12.28 -11.04 -6.86
C TYR A 60 -11.18 -11.91 -7.48
N GLY A 61 -9.94 -11.39 -7.55
CA GLY A 61 -8.78 -12.11 -8.10
C GLY A 61 -8.83 -12.35 -9.62
N MET A 62 -9.77 -11.71 -10.35
CA MET A 62 -9.98 -11.90 -11.78
C MET A 62 -8.74 -11.49 -12.62
N GLU A 63 -7.94 -10.54 -12.16
CA GLU A 63 -6.69 -10.16 -12.83
C GLU A 63 -5.70 -11.33 -12.91
N THR A 64 -5.52 -12.06 -11.82
CA THR A 64 -4.63 -13.23 -11.79
C THR A 64 -5.19 -14.37 -12.63
N ALA A 65 -6.52 -14.58 -12.59
CA ALA A 65 -7.19 -15.53 -13.46
C ALA A 65 -6.99 -15.16 -14.95
N PHE A 66 -7.16 -13.89 -15.30
CA PHE A 66 -6.92 -13.40 -16.66
C PHE A 66 -5.51 -13.74 -17.14
N PHE A 67 -4.45 -13.44 -16.38
CA PHE A 67 -3.08 -13.79 -16.76
C PHE A 67 -2.89 -15.30 -16.93
N ARG A 68 -3.44 -16.12 -16.03
CA ARG A 68 -3.30 -17.57 -16.09
C ARG A 68 -3.95 -18.15 -17.35
N PHE A 69 -5.17 -17.71 -17.67
CA PHE A 69 -5.92 -18.29 -18.78
C PHE A 69 -5.45 -17.76 -20.14
N THR A 70 -4.97 -16.50 -20.21
CA THR A 70 -4.40 -15.93 -21.45
C THR A 70 -3.03 -16.51 -21.81
N SER A 71 -2.27 -17.06 -20.86
CA SER A 71 -0.96 -17.66 -21.12
C SER A 71 -1.04 -19.06 -21.70
N LYS A 72 -2.19 -19.75 -21.66
CA LYS A 72 -2.32 -21.14 -22.04
C LYS A 72 -2.69 -21.37 -23.51
N ILE A 73 -3.47 -20.50 -24.13
CA ILE A 73 -3.98 -20.70 -25.49
C ILE A 73 -4.15 -19.35 -26.19
N ASP A 74 -3.33 -19.08 -27.21
CA ASP A 74 -3.38 -17.79 -27.96
C ASP A 74 -4.71 -17.55 -28.67
N SER A 75 -5.38 -18.60 -29.17
CA SER A 75 -6.67 -18.50 -29.86
C SER A 75 -7.84 -18.09 -28.95
N GLU A 76 -7.77 -18.39 -27.65
CA GLU A 76 -8.82 -18.07 -26.68
C GLU A 76 -8.59 -16.76 -25.93
N ARG A 77 -7.44 -16.10 -26.11
CA ARG A 77 -7.06 -14.90 -25.38
C ARG A 77 -8.12 -13.79 -25.47
N LYS A 78 -8.75 -13.64 -26.64
CA LYS A 78 -9.79 -12.63 -26.87
C LYS A 78 -11.08 -12.95 -26.12
N ASN A 79 -11.48 -14.22 -26.04
CA ASN A 79 -12.66 -14.66 -25.29
C ASN A 79 -12.40 -14.54 -23.78
N VAL A 80 -11.20 -14.91 -23.31
CA VAL A 80 -10.78 -14.71 -21.91
C VAL A 80 -10.89 -13.24 -21.50
N TYR A 81 -10.38 -12.34 -22.35
CA TYR A 81 -10.47 -10.90 -22.11
C TYR A 81 -11.91 -10.41 -22.06
N THR A 82 -12.70 -10.75 -23.08
CA THR A 82 -14.12 -10.38 -23.15
C THR A 82 -14.90 -10.88 -21.95
N THR A 83 -14.73 -12.17 -21.58
CA THR A 83 -15.42 -12.79 -20.45
C THR A 83 -15.05 -12.10 -19.13
N ALA A 84 -13.77 -11.78 -18.90
CA ALA A 84 -13.32 -11.07 -17.71
C ALA A 84 -13.86 -9.64 -17.63
N VAL A 85 -13.84 -8.89 -18.73
CA VAL A 85 -14.35 -7.51 -18.79
C VAL A 85 -15.85 -7.46 -18.54
N TYR A 86 -16.64 -8.33 -19.18
CA TYR A 86 -18.09 -8.39 -18.96
C TYR A 86 -18.44 -8.81 -17.54
N SER A 87 -17.72 -9.77 -16.97
CA SER A 87 -17.92 -10.18 -15.57
C SER A 87 -17.74 -9.02 -14.62
N LEU A 88 -16.61 -8.26 -14.74
CA LEU A 88 -16.37 -7.08 -13.91
C LEU A 88 -17.34 -5.95 -14.20
N PHE A 89 -17.76 -5.76 -15.45
CA PHE A 89 -18.75 -4.75 -15.80
C PHE A 89 -20.07 -4.97 -15.06
N VAL A 90 -20.61 -6.20 -15.13
CA VAL A 90 -21.87 -6.55 -14.46
C VAL A 90 -21.77 -6.39 -12.95
N THR A 91 -20.71 -6.93 -12.34
CA THR A 91 -20.53 -6.82 -10.88
C THR A 91 -20.31 -5.37 -10.42
N THR A 92 -19.59 -4.57 -11.20
CA THR A 92 -19.36 -3.15 -10.93
C THR A 92 -20.66 -2.33 -11.03
N VAL A 93 -21.43 -2.51 -12.10
CA VAL A 93 -22.71 -1.81 -12.28
C VAL A 93 -23.70 -2.18 -11.16
N LEU A 94 -23.79 -3.46 -10.83
CA LEU A 94 -24.63 -3.94 -9.73
C LEU A 94 -24.20 -3.34 -8.39
N PHE A 95 -22.88 -3.30 -8.10
CA PHE A 95 -22.36 -2.71 -6.89
C PHE A 95 -22.68 -1.21 -6.80
N ILE A 96 -22.43 -0.45 -7.88
CA ILE A 96 -22.73 1.00 -7.91
C ILE A 96 -24.23 1.22 -7.70
N ALA A 97 -25.09 0.46 -8.39
CA ALA A 97 -26.54 0.58 -8.25
C ALA A 97 -27.00 0.30 -6.81
N ILE A 98 -26.52 -0.78 -6.19
CA ILE A 98 -26.83 -1.12 -4.80
C ILE A 98 -26.33 -0.02 -3.86
N ALA A 99 -25.09 0.45 -4.02
CA ALA A 99 -24.54 1.49 -3.16
C ALA A 99 -25.30 2.82 -3.26
N ILE A 100 -25.79 3.20 -4.45
CA ILE A 100 -26.59 4.41 -4.64
C ILE A 100 -27.99 4.23 -4.02
N ILE A 101 -28.65 3.10 -4.26
CA ILE A 101 -29.98 2.82 -3.71
C ILE A 101 -29.95 2.82 -2.16
N PHE A 102 -28.90 2.27 -1.57
CA PHE A 102 -28.71 2.18 -0.13
C PHE A 102 -27.78 3.27 0.44
N SER A 103 -27.54 4.37 -0.30
CA SER A 103 -26.60 5.42 0.13
C SER A 103 -26.95 6.02 1.49
N VAL A 104 -28.23 6.28 1.78
CA VAL A 104 -28.67 6.84 3.07
C VAL A 104 -28.40 5.87 4.22
N PRO A 105 -28.89 4.61 4.24
CA PRO A 105 -28.59 3.70 5.34
C PRO A 105 -27.11 3.37 5.46
N ILE A 106 -26.33 3.36 4.36
CA ILE A 106 -24.88 3.18 4.42
C ILE A 106 -24.22 4.40 5.07
N ALA A 107 -24.63 5.62 4.74
CA ALA A 107 -24.10 6.84 5.33
C ALA A 107 -24.39 6.90 6.83
N GLU A 108 -25.62 6.56 7.26
CA GLU A 108 -25.98 6.44 8.67
C GLU A 108 -25.14 5.39 9.41
N TRP A 109 -24.96 4.21 8.80
CA TRP A 109 -24.12 3.14 9.37
C TRP A 109 -22.66 3.53 9.51
N LEU A 110 -22.13 4.33 8.56
CA LEU A 110 -20.79 4.89 8.61
C LEU A 110 -20.69 6.12 9.53
N ARG A 111 -21.81 6.58 10.08
CA ARG A 111 -21.92 7.78 10.91
C ARG A 111 -21.62 9.10 10.18
N TYR A 112 -21.96 9.13 8.89
CA TYR A 112 -21.93 10.35 8.05
C TYR A 112 -23.33 10.67 7.48
N PRO A 113 -24.39 10.84 8.31
CA PRO A 113 -25.78 10.96 7.84
C PRO A 113 -26.00 12.15 6.92
N ASN A 114 -25.21 13.22 7.07
CA ASN A 114 -25.30 14.44 6.28
C ASN A 114 -24.47 14.41 4.99
N HIS A 115 -23.77 13.30 4.70
CA HIS A 115 -22.82 13.17 3.59
C HIS A 115 -23.07 11.91 2.76
N THR A 116 -24.31 11.74 2.30
CA THR A 116 -24.70 10.62 1.43
C THR A 116 -23.99 10.66 0.07
N GLU A 117 -23.58 11.86 -0.36
CA GLU A 117 -22.79 12.07 -1.57
C GLU A 117 -21.41 11.35 -1.51
N TYR A 118 -20.80 11.23 -0.34
CA TYR A 118 -19.54 10.48 -0.18
C TYR A 118 -19.73 9.03 -0.61
N ILE A 119 -20.83 8.39 -0.20
CA ILE A 119 -21.12 7.00 -0.56
C ILE A 119 -21.24 6.84 -2.08
N THR A 120 -21.95 7.76 -2.71
CA THR A 120 -22.14 7.77 -4.17
C THR A 120 -20.79 7.96 -4.90
N TRP A 121 -19.98 8.94 -4.50
CA TRP A 121 -18.67 9.19 -5.10
C TRP A 121 -17.73 7.99 -4.94
N PHE A 122 -17.67 7.42 -3.73
CA PHE A 122 -16.83 6.24 -3.49
C PHE A 122 -17.31 5.00 -4.22
N ALA A 123 -18.62 4.79 -4.33
CA ALA A 123 -19.16 3.67 -5.12
C ALA A 123 -18.70 3.74 -6.59
N ILE A 124 -18.73 4.95 -7.18
CA ILE A 124 -18.29 5.17 -8.55
C ILE A 124 -16.77 5.03 -8.66
N ILE A 125 -15.99 5.62 -7.75
CA ILE A 125 -14.52 5.48 -7.72
C ILE A 125 -14.11 4.02 -7.67
N VAL A 126 -14.62 3.28 -6.67
CA VAL A 126 -14.31 1.86 -6.45
C VAL A 126 -14.72 1.03 -7.66
N GLY A 127 -15.91 1.30 -8.21
CA GLY A 127 -16.40 0.61 -9.40
C GLY A 127 -15.52 0.83 -10.62
N LEU A 128 -15.17 2.09 -10.92
CA LEU A 128 -14.30 2.44 -12.04
C LEU A 128 -12.90 1.84 -11.88
N ASP A 129 -12.37 1.85 -10.66
CA ASP A 129 -11.04 1.31 -10.36
C ASP A 129 -10.99 -0.21 -10.47
N ALA A 130 -12.00 -0.90 -9.95
CA ALA A 130 -12.15 -2.35 -10.09
C ALA A 130 -12.31 -2.76 -11.56
N PHE A 131 -13.16 -2.07 -12.32
CA PHE A 131 -13.37 -2.34 -13.73
C PHE A 131 -12.10 -2.09 -14.56
N ALA A 132 -11.35 -1.02 -14.27
CA ALA A 132 -10.10 -0.69 -14.95
C ALA A 132 -9.00 -1.75 -14.80
N SER A 133 -9.10 -2.65 -13.82
CA SER A 133 -8.08 -3.66 -13.53
C SER A 133 -7.79 -4.58 -14.73
N ILE A 134 -8.81 -5.07 -15.44
CA ILE A 134 -8.64 -5.98 -16.59
C ILE A 134 -8.12 -5.26 -17.85
N PRO A 135 -8.63 -4.08 -18.26
CA PRO A 135 -8.02 -3.30 -19.33
C PRO A 135 -6.53 -2.97 -19.08
N LEU A 136 -6.17 -2.60 -17.85
CA LEU A 136 -4.78 -2.38 -17.45
C LEU A 136 -3.95 -3.67 -17.46
N ALA A 137 -4.52 -4.80 -17.02
CA ALA A 137 -3.89 -6.11 -17.10
C ALA A 137 -3.64 -6.53 -18.55
N SER A 138 -4.57 -6.22 -19.46
CA SER A 138 -4.42 -6.47 -20.91
C SER A 138 -3.24 -5.70 -21.49
N LEU A 139 -3.06 -4.42 -21.15
CA LEU A 139 -1.89 -3.64 -21.56
C LEU A 139 -0.57 -4.26 -21.11
N ARG A 140 -0.54 -4.81 -19.88
CA ARG A 140 0.64 -5.54 -19.36
C ARG A 140 0.88 -6.85 -20.12
N ALA A 141 -0.18 -7.60 -20.37
CA ALA A 141 -0.10 -8.85 -21.13
C ALA A 141 0.31 -8.62 -22.61
N GLU A 142 -0.05 -7.46 -23.17
CA GLU A 142 0.35 -7.03 -24.53
C GLU A 142 1.71 -6.32 -24.58
N ASN A 143 2.43 -6.23 -23.46
CA ASN A 143 3.71 -5.52 -23.32
C ASN A 143 3.65 -4.03 -23.72
N LYS A 144 2.51 -3.36 -23.54
CA LYS A 144 2.28 -1.94 -23.82
C LYS A 144 2.63 -1.04 -22.63
N ALA A 145 3.88 -1.18 -22.12
CA ALA A 145 4.33 -0.53 -20.89
C ALA A 145 4.19 1.00 -20.92
N LYS A 146 4.52 1.65 -22.04
CA LYS A 146 4.41 3.12 -22.17
C LYS A 146 2.95 3.60 -22.02
N ARG A 147 2.00 2.88 -22.63
CA ARG A 147 0.58 3.24 -22.56
C ARG A 147 0.02 3.01 -21.16
N PHE A 148 0.39 1.90 -20.51
CA PHE A 148 0.07 1.63 -19.12
C PHE A 148 0.59 2.75 -18.21
N ALA A 149 1.87 3.12 -18.32
CA ALA A 149 2.48 4.18 -17.55
C ALA A 149 1.78 5.53 -17.77
N PHE A 150 1.51 5.89 -19.02
CA PHE A 150 0.81 7.13 -19.38
C PHE A 150 -0.57 7.21 -18.70
N ILE A 151 -1.40 6.16 -18.82
CA ILE A 151 -2.75 6.15 -18.23
C ILE A 151 -2.68 6.20 -16.69
N SER A 152 -1.79 5.40 -16.09
CA SER A 152 -1.64 5.36 -14.63
C SER A 152 -1.13 6.69 -14.07
N LEU A 153 -0.15 7.32 -14.71
CA LEU A 153 0.40 8.60 -14.27
C LEU A 153 -0.57 9.76 -14.55
N SER A 154 -1.33 9.73 -15.66
CA SER A 154 -2.37 10.73 -15.93
C SER A 154 -3.41 10.76 -14.81
N ASN A 155 -3.87 9.59 -14.35
CA ASN A 155 -4.78 9.51 -13.19
C ASN A 155 -4.19 10.20 -11.95
N VAL A 156 -2.91 9.94 -11.65
CA VAL A 156 -2.24 10.53 -10.48
C VAL A 156 -2.07 12.05 -10.64
N PHE A 157 -1.64 12.52 -11.81
CA PHE A 157 -1.46 13.95 -12.05
C PHE A 157 -2.77 14.73 -12.02
N VAL A 158 -3.86 14.16 -12.55
CA VAL A 158 -5.20 14.77 -12.46
C VAL A 158 -5.65 14.86 -11.00
N ASN A 159 -5.50 13.77 -10.24
CA ASN A 159 -5.85 13.77 -8.82
C ASN A 159 -5.07 14.83 -8.03
N ILE A 160 -3.74 14.88 -8.19
CA ILE A 160 -2.88 15.86 -7.51
C ILE A 160 -3.21 17.27 -7.96
N GLY A 161 -3.34 17.50 -9.26
CA GLY A 161 -3.64 18.82 -9.83
C GLY A 161 -4.95 19.40 -9.29
N LEU A 162 -6.00 18.57 -9.19
CA LEU A 162 -7.29 18.99 -8.64
C LEU A 162 -7.23 19.20 -7.12
N ASN A 163 -6.52 18.37 -6.38
CA ASN A 163 -6.30 18.62 -4.94
C ASN A 163 -5.56 19.95 -4.70
N LEU A 164 -4.50 20.22 -5.46
CA LEU A 164 -3.78 21.50 -5.38
C LEU A 164 -4.66 22.68 -5.80
N PHE A 165 -5.51 22.50 -6.80
CA PHE A 165 -6.43 23.54 -7.23
C PHE A 165 -7.50 23.85 -6.17
N PHE A 166 -8.24 22.83 -5.69
CA PHE A 166 -9.32 23.07 -4.74
C PHE A 166 -8.82 23.43 -3.34
N LEU A 167 -7.88 22.64 -2.81
CA LEU A 167 -7.41 22.76 -1.43
C LEU A 167 -6.21 23.70 -1.27
N GLY A 168 -5.34 23.79 -2.29
CA GLY A 168 -4.16 24.63 -2.23
C GLY A 168 -4.36 26.05 -2.79
N TYR A 169 -5.34 26.24 -3.70
CA TYR A 169 -5.60 27.54 -4.31
C TYR A 169 -6.98 28.10 -3.94
N CYS A 170 -8.09 27.36 -4.21
CA CYS A 170 -9.44 27.91 -4.02
C CYS A 170 -9.76 28.11 -2.53
N MET A 171 -9.52 27.12 -1.69
CA MET A 171 -9.84 27.17 -0.26
C MET A 171 -9.13 28.31 0.48
N PRO A 172 -7.80 28.46 0.43
CA PRO A 172 -7.11 29.55 1.13
C PRO A 172 -7.52 30.93 0.62
N LYS A 173 -7.75 31.09 -0.68
CA LYS A 173 -8.18 32.39 -1.26
C LYS A 173 -9.60 32.74 -0.85
N HIS A 174 -10.50 31.75 -0.81
CA HIS A 174 -11.86 31.95 -0.33
C HIS A 174 -11.87 32.39 1.15
N GLU A 175 -11.08 31.72 1.99
CA GLU A 175 -10.94 32.04 3.42
C GLU A 175 -10.35 33.45 3.63
N ALA A 176 -9.44 33.88 2.74
CA ALA A 176 -8.86 35.23 2.74
C ALA A 176 -9.79 36.31 2.17
N GLY A 177 -10.97 35.93 1.63
CA GLY A 177 -11.89 36.87 0.98
C GLY A 177 -11.45 37.30 -0.43
N GLU A 178 -10.42 36.65 -1.00
CA GLU A 178 -9.90 36.93 -2.35
C GLU A 178 -10.64 36.10 -3.41
N VAL A 179 -11.96 36.29 -3.53
CA VAL A 179 -12.80 35.51 -4.43
C VAL A 179 -12.76 36.06 -5.86
N ASN A 180 -12.44 35.22 -6.82
CA ASN A 180 -12.51 35.53 -8.23
C ASN A 180 -13.56 34.65 -8.94
N LEU A 181 -13.90 34.98 -10.20
CA LEU A 181 -14.92 34.26 -10.99
C LEU A 181 -14.71 32.74 -11.01
N LEU A 182 -13.46 32.27 -11.05
CA LEU A 182 -13.13 30.83 -11.03
C LEU A 182 -13.50 30.19 -9.70
N ILE A 183 -13.21 30.87 -8.58
CA ILE A 183 -13.51 30.39 -7.24
C ILE A 183 -15.02 30.42 -7.02
N GLU A 184 -15.71 31.50 -7.39
CA GLU A 184 -17.17 31.63 -7.31
C GLU A 184 -17.92 30.53 -8.07
N THR A 185 -17.38 30.13 -9.25
CA THR A 185 -18.06 29.17 -10.12
C THR A 185 -17.77 27.72 -9.76
N LEU A 186 -16.53 27.40 -9.33
CA LEU A 186 -16.05 26.01 -9.19
C LEU A 186 -15.85 25.55 -7.75
N TYR A 187 -15.85 26.48 -6.77
CA TYR A 187 -15.56 26.15 -5.38
C TYR A 187 -16.75 26.45 -4.48
N ASN A 188 -17.19 25.43 -3.74
CA ASN A 188 -18.20 25.56 -2.68
C ASN A 188 -17.57 25.15 -1.34
N PRO A 189 -17.45 26.06 -0.34
CA PRO A 189 -16.82 25.75 0.95
C PRO A 189 -17.53 24.64 1.72
N GLU A 190 -18.83 24.39 1.50
CA GLU A 190 -19.60 23.37 2.17
C GLU A 190 -19.14 21.94 1.84
N ILE A 191 -18.50 21.75 0.68
CA ILE A 191 -17.96 20.45 0.24
C ILE A 191 -16.78 20.01 1.12
N GLY A 192 -15.94 20.94 1.56
CA GLY A 192 -14.83 20.68 2.48
C GLY A 192 -13.94 19.50 2.06
N VAL A 193 -13.88 18.46 2.90
CA VAL A 193 -13.12 17.22 2.66
C VAL A 193 -13.54 16.50 1.37
N GLY A 194 -14.78 16.69 0.93
CA GLY A 194 -15.31 16.08 -0.29
C GLY A 194 -14.53 16.42 -1.55
N TYR A 195 -13.77 17.53 -1.57
CA TYR A 195 -12.90 17.85 -2.72
C TYR A 195 -11.77 16.85 -2.93
N VAL A 196 -11.31 16.16 -1.89
CA VAL A 196 -10.36 15.03 -2.03
C VAL A 196 -11.00 13.92 -2.84
N PHE A 197 -12.28 13.63 -2.57
CA PHE A 197 -13.03 12.56 -3.22
C PHE A 197 -13.43 12.93 -4.64
N ILE A 198 -13.87 14.17 -4.88
CA ILE A 198 -14.18 14.70 -6.21
C ILE A 198 -12.92 14.66 -7.10
N SER A 199 -11.76 15.05 -6.57
CA SER A 199 -10.50 15.00 -7.30
C SER A 199 -10.16 13.57 -7.73
N ASN A 200 -10.33 12.60 -6.85
CA ASN A 200 -10.11 11.18 -7.16
C ASN A 200 -11.17 10.63 -8.13
N LEU A 201 -12.44 11.03 -7.99
CA LEU A 201 -13.52 10.65 -8.90
C LEU A 201 -13.22 11.11 -10.34
N ILE A 202 -12.88 12.38 -10.52
CA ILE A 202 -12.52 12.94 -11.82
C ILE A 202 -11.30 12.21 -12.40
N ALA A 203 -10.28 11.96 -11.58
CA ALA A 203 -9.09 11.21 -11.99
C ALA A 203 -9.43 9.79 -12.45
N SER A 204 -10.31 9.08 -11.74
CA SER A 204 -10.77 7.74 -12.12
C SER A 204 -11.64 7.77 -13.39
N MET A 205 -12.45 8.82 -13.59
CA MET A 205 -13.18 9.03 -14.86
C MET A 205 -12.22 9.27 -16.03
N VAL A 206 -11.20 10.12 -15.86
CA VAL A 206 -10.17 10.35 -16.90
C VAL A 206 -9.45 9.04 -17.23
N LYS A 207 -9.05 8.26 -16.22
CA LYS A 207 -8.45 6.93 -16.43
C LYS A 207 -9.37 6.02 -17.24
N PHE A 208 -10.65 5.95 -16.91
CA PHE A 208 -11.64 5.16 -17.62
C PHE A 208 -11.77 5.59 -19.07
N LEU A 209 -11.85 6.89 -19.35
CA LEU A 209 -11.92 7.44 -20.71
C LEU A 209 -10.66 7.11 -21.51
N LEU A 210 -9.48 7.22 -20.91
CA LEU A 210 -8.22 6.85 -21.57
C LEU A 210 -8.12 5.34 -21.86
N LEU A 211 -8.84 4.50 -21.10
CA LEU A 211 -8.94 3.06 -21.33
C LEU A 211 -10.03 2.67 -22.36
N ALA A 212 -10.83 3.60 -22.84
CA ALA A 212 -11.92 3.32 -23.80
C ALA A 212 -11.47 2.46 -25.00
N PRO A 213 -10.32 2.71 -25.65
CA PRO A 213 -9.87 1.87 -26.77
C PRO A 213 -9.60 0.41 -26.36
N GLU A 214 -9.16 0.17 -25.14
CA GLU A 214 -8.95 -1.16 -24.59
C GLU A 214 -10.28 -1.84 -24.25
N ILE A 215 -11.19 -1.11 -23.62
CA ILE A 215 -12.54 -1.58 -23.26
C ILE A 215 -13.31 -2.01 -24.51
N LEU A 216 -13.26 -1.20 -25.58
CA LEU A 216 -13.93 -1.49 -26.84
C LEU A 216 -13.38 -2.72 -27.58
N LYS A 217 -12.24 -3.30 -27.16
CA LYS A 217 -11.76 -4.59 -27.69
C LYS A 217 -12.52 -5.80 -27.15
N ALA A 218 -13.32 -5.65 -26.10
CA ALA A 218 -14.18 -6.69 -25.56
C ALA A 218 -15.40 -6.94 -26.45
N ARG A 219 -15.19 -7.43 -27.68
CA ARG A 219 -16.24 -7.65 -28.73
C ARG A 219 -16.42 -9.11 -29.08
N TYR A 220 -15.72 -10.00 -28.41
CA TYR A 220 -15.75 -11.44 -28.68
C TYR A 220 -16.78 -12.16 -27.82
N ASN A 221 -16.83 -13.48 -27.93
CA ASN A 221 -17.84 -14.28 -27.25
C ASN A 221 -17.61 -14.27 -25.73
N PHE A 222 -18.69 -14.01 -24.99
CA PHE A 222 -18.75 -14.28 -23.56
C PHE A 222 -19.07 -15.76 -23.33
N GLU A 223 -18.23 -16.44 -22.57
CA GLU A 223 -18.36 -17.87 -22.30
C GLU A 223 -18.57 -18.13 -20.82
N ILE A 224 -19.79 -18.57 -20.45
CA ILE A 224 -20.14 -18.88 -19.05
C ILE A 224 -19.32 -20.05 -18.48
N SER A 225 -18.98 -21.05 -19.34
CA SER A 225 -18.14 -22.18 -18.96
C SER A 225 -16.71 -21.73 -18.60
N LEU A 226 -16.17 -20.79 -19.37
CA LEU A 226 -14.87 -20.18 -19.11
C LEU A 226 -14.92 -19.32 -17.85
N LEU A 227 -15.96 -18.49 -17.66
CA LEU A 227 -16.15 -17.71 -16.44
C LEU A 227 -16.17 -18.59 -15.20
N LYS A 228 -16.90 -19.70 -15.20
CA LYS A 228 -16.93 -20.66 -14.07
C LYS A 228 -15.51 -21.17 -13.73
N LYS A 229 -14.72 -21.54 -14.74
CA LYS A 229 -13.33 -21.98 -14.53
C LYS A 229 -12.44 -20.85 -13.95
N MET A 230 -12.60 -19.62 -14.45
CA MET A 230 -11.88 -18.46 -13.97
C MET A 230 -12.26 -18.14 -12.52
N LEU A 231 -13.55 -18.16 -12.17
CA LEU A 231 -14.05 -17.92 -10.81
C LEU A 231 -13.58 -19.00 -9.83
N LEU A 232 -13.67 -20.29 -10.18
CA LEU A 232 -13.14 -21.37 -9.33
C LEU A 232 -11.65 -21.19 -9.02
N TYR A 233 -10.89 -20.63 -9.95
CA TYR A 233 -9.48 -20.33 -9.73
C TYR A 233 -9.27 -19.04 -8.91
N SER A 234 -10.08 -18.00 -9.12
CA SER A 234 -9.90 -16.69 -8.50
C SER A 234 -10.48 -16.57 -7.08
N LEU A 235 -11.55 -17.31 -6.75
CA LEU A 235 -12.18 -17.23 -5.42
C LEU A 235 -11.22 -17.53 -4.25
N PRO A 236 -10.35 -18.56 -4.29
CA PRO A 236 -9.33 -18.75 -3.26
C PRO A 236 -8.37 -17.57 -3.15
N LEU A 237 -8.05 -16.90 -4.28
CA LEU A 237 -7.20 -15.72 -4.30
C LEU A 237 -7.91 -14.49 -3.72
N LEU A 238 -9.23 -14.39 -3.89
CA LEU A 238 -10.05 -13.38 -3.22
C LEU A 238 -9.93 -13.51 -1.71
N VAL A 239 -10.08 -14.71 -1.15
CA VAL A 239 -9.95 -14.95 0.30
C VAL A 239 -8.57 -14.55 0.79
N ALA A 240 -7.51 -14.91 0.07
CA ALA A 240 -6.14 -14.50 0.39
C ALA A 240 -5.94 -12.97 0.31
N GLY A 241 -6.54 -12.33 -0.70
CA GLY A 241 -6.52 -10.88 -0.87
C GLY A 241 -7.25 -10.14 0.25
N LEU A 242 -8.45 -10.60 0.62
CA LEU A 242 -9.21 -10.04 1.74
C LEU A 242 -8.45 -10.19 3.07
N ALA A 243 -7.85 -11.35 3.33
CA ALA A 243 -6.99 -11.52 4.50
C ALA A 243 -5.79 -10.55 4.49
N GLY A 244 -5.19 -10.30 3.31
CA GLY A 244 -4.12 -9.30 3.15
C GLY A 244 -4.58 -7.89 3.49
N ILE A 245 -5.76 -7.48 3.02
CA ILE A 245 -6.32 -6.15 3.31
C ILE A 245 -6.72 -6.03 4.79
N ILE A 246 -7.26 -7.08 5.41
CA ILE A 246 -7.52 -7.11 6.86
C ILE A 246 -6.23 -6.79 7.62
N ASN A 247 -5.11 -7.42 7.26
CA ASN A 247 -3.82 -7.17 7.89
C ASN A 247 -3.32 -5.72 7.74
N GLU A 248 -3.73 -5.03 6.66
CA GLU A 248 -3.21 -3.70 6.31
C GLU A 248 -4.12 -2.56 6.79
N THR A 249 -5.45 -2.77 6.85
CA THR A 249 -6.40 -1.65 7.00
C THR A 249 -7.46 -1.83 8.08
N MET A 250 -7.67 -3.06 8.59
CA MET A 250 -8.76 -3.33 9.52
C MET A 250 -8.59 -2.62 10.88
N ASP A 251 -7.36 -2.33 11.25
CA ASP A 251 -7.01 -1.54 12.44
C ASP A 251 -7.77 -0.20 12.48
N ARG A 252 -7.86 0.50 11.35
CA ARG A 252 -8.53 1.81 11.24
C ARG A 252 -10.03 1.71 11.43
N ILE A 253 -10.63 0.69 10.82
CA ILE A 253 -12.08 0.44 10.95
C ILE A 253 -12.41 0.04 12.39
N MET A 254 -11.60 -0.84 13.00
CA MET A 254 -11.80 -1.27 14.39
C MET A 254 -11.59 -0.13 15.37
N LEU A 255 -10.55 0.71 15.18
CA LEU A 255 -10.30 1.88 16.02
C LEU A 255 -11.55 2.76 16.12
N LYS A 256 -12.14 3.13 15.00
CA LYS A 256 -13.35 3.95 15.00
C LYS A 256 -14.49 3.26 15.73
N ARG A 257 -14.81 2.02 15.36
CA ARG A 257 -15.98 1.30 15.90
C ARG A 257 -15.88 1.01 17.40
N MET A 258 -14.67 0.78 17.90
CA MET A 258 -14.46 0.38 19.28
C MET A 258 -14.26 1.57 20.23
N LEU A 259 -13.71 2.69 19.74
CA LEU A 259 -13.43 3.84 20.60
C LEU A 259 -14.57 4.86 20.65
N ILE A 260 -15.46 4.87 19.67
CA ILE A 260 -16.48 5.91 19.55
C ILE A 260 -17.45 5.94 20.74
N ASP A 261 -17.75 4.77 21.31
CA ASP A 261 -18.66 4.67 22.47
C ASP A 261 -17.96 5.01 23.79
N THR A 262 -16.62 5.01 23.82
CA THR A 262 -15.83 5.32 25.04
C THR A 262 -15.28 6.73 25.07
N LEU A 263 -14.74 7.22 23.95
CA LEU A 263 -14.11 8.53 23.83
C LEU A 263 -15.05 9.60 23.22
N GLY A 264 -16.15 9.18 22.64
CA GLY A 264 -17.01 10.04 21.82
C GLY A 264 -16.47 10.22 20.39
N GLU A 265 -17.34 10.70 19.52
CA GLU A 265 -17.08 10.75 18.08
C GLU A 265 -15.92 11.66 17.71
N LYS A 266 -15.89 12.89 18.24
CA LYS A 266 -14.85 13.89 17.90
C LYS A 266 -13.45 13.44 18.27
N GLU A 267 -13.27 12.88 19.48
CA GLU A 267 -11.97 12.43 19.95
C GLU A 267 -11.51 11.19 19.19
N THR A 268 -12.41 10.24 18.94
CA THR A 268 -12.10 9.04 18.15
C THR A 268 -11.65 9.38 16.74
N MET A 269 -12.36 10.31 16.08
CA MET A 269 -11.97 10.78 14.74
C MET A 269 -10.61 11.50 14.75
N SER A 270 -10.35 12.30 15.79
CA SER A 270 -9.04 12.95 15.94
C SER A 270 -7.92 11.93 16.08
N GLN A 271 -8.07 10.94 16.95
CA GLN A 271 -7.07 9.89 17.16
C GLN A 271 -6.81 9.05 15.90
N LEU A 272 -7.87 8.70 15.16
CA LEU A 272 -7.72 7.96 13.91
C LEU A 272 -7.02 8.80 12.83
N GLY A 273 -7.35 10.09 12.73
CA GLY A 273 -6.69 11.03 11.83
C GLY A 273 -5.19 11.18 12.16
N ILE A 274 -4.85 11.34 13.43
CA ILE A 274 -3.47 11.37 13.94
C ILE A 274 -2.71 10.09 13.55
N TYR A 275 -3.31 8.93 13.83
CA TYR A 275 -2.74 7.64 13.48
C TYR A 275 -2.54 7.49 11.96
N GLY A 276 -3.57 7.82 11.17
CA GLY A 276 -3.55 7.74 9.71
C GLY A 276 -2.47 8.62 9.07
N ALA A 277 -2.27 9.84 9.57
CA ALA A 277 -1.23 10.75 9.10
C ALA A 277 0.18 10.24 9.46
N CYS A 278 0.41 9.85 10.72
CA CYS A 278 1.70 9.36 11.18
C CYS A 278 2.08 8.00 10.57
N TYR A 279 1.09 7.14 10.30
CA TYR A 279 1.28 5.90 9.55
C TYR A 279 1.97 6.14 8.19
N LYS A 280 1.66 7.26 7.52
CA LYS A 280 2.24 7.59 6.21
C LYS A 280 3.76 7.76 6.26
N ILE A 281 4.35 8.21 7.38
CA ILE A 281 5.80 8.29 7.53
C ILE A 281 6.44 6.90 7.45
N SER A 282 5.80 5.89 8.04
CA SER A 282 6.31 4.51 8.04
C SER A 282 6.23 3.83 6.67
N ILE A 283 5.44 4.38 5.75
CA ILE A 283 5.28 3.85 4.38
C ILE A 283 6.56 3.98 3.55
N ILE A 284 7.51 4.82 3.91
CA ILE A 284 8.81 4.93 3.21
C ILE A 284 9.46 3.55 3.02
N ILE A 285 9.42 2.70 4.05
CA ILE A 285 9.93 1.31 3.93
C ILE A 285 9.08 0.49 2.95
N THR A 286 7.76 0.65 2.94
CA THR A 286 6.90 -0.14 2.04
C THR A 286 7.11 0.23 0.57
N LEU A 287 7.44 1.48 0.27
CA LEU A 287 7.83 1.89 -1.09
C LEU A 287 9.10 1.17 -1.54
N PHE A 288 10.11 1.09 -0.67
CA PHE A 288 11.31 0.31 -0.95
C PHE A 288 11.00 -1.19 -1.12
N ILE A 289 10.17 -1.78 -0.23
CA ILE A 289 9.76 -3.18 -0.32
C ILE A 289 9.07 -3.46 -1.66
N GLN A 290 8.20 -2.59 -2.12
CA GLN A 290 7.52 -2.76 -3.41
C GLN A 290 8.50 -2.66 -4.57
N ALA A 291 9.41 -1.68 -4.58
CA ALA A 291 10.45 -1.55 -5.58
C ALA A 291 11.31 -2.83 -5.63
N PHE A 292 11.72 -3.31 -4.46
CA PHE A 292 12.48 -4.55 -4.32
C PHE A 292 11.71 -5.75 -4.88
N ARG A 293 10.42 -5.93 -4.53
CA ARG A 293 9.60 -7.04 -5.02
C ARG A 293 9.53 -7.10 -6.55
N TYR A 294 9.32 -5.95 -7.21
CA TYR A 294 9.28 -5.89 -8.67
C TYR A 294 10.58 -6.35 -9.32
N ALA A 295 11.73 -6.04 -8.70
CA ALA A 295 13.05 -6.44 -9.21
C ALA A 295 13.43 -7.87 -8.78
N ALA A 296 13.16 -8.23 -7.53
CA ALA A 296 13.61 -9.47 -6.93
C ALA A 296 12.82 -10.70 -7.42
N GLU A 297 11.53 -10.56 -7.68
CA GLU A 297 10.69 -11.71 -8.07
C GLU A 297 11.16 -12.36 -9.40
N PRO A 298 11.35 -11.63 -10.52
CA PRO A 298 11.93 -12.21 -11.74
C PRO A 298 13.34 -12.74 -11.54
N PHE A 299 14.14 -12.05 -10.72
CA PHE A 299 15.50 -12.48 -10.41
C PHE A 299 15.52 -13.84 -9.70
N PHE A 300 14.70 -14.03 -8.67
CA PHE A 300 14.63 -15.30 -7.96
C PHE A 300 14.21 -16.46 -8.86
N PHE A 301 13.22 -16.27 -9.72
CA PHE A 301 12.83 -17.30 -10.71
C PHE A 301 13.93 -17.59 -11.71
N SER A 302 14.73 -16.61 -12.12
CA SER A 302 15.87 -16.85 -13.03
C SER A 302 16.99 -17.66 -12.41
N GLN A 303 17.15 -17.58 -11.08
CA GLN A 303 18.19 -18.29 -10.33
C GLN A 303 17.76 -19.68 -9.82
N GLU A 304 16.50 -20.08 -10.01
CA GLU A 304 15.95 -21.34 -9.46
C GLU A 304 16.75 -22.59 -9.83
N LYS A 305 17.28 -22.61 -11.05
CA LYS A 305 18.04 -23.76 -11.59
C LYS A 305 19.54 -23.77 -11.22
N GLU A 306 20.03 -22.69 -10.59
CA GLU A 306 21.42 -22.59 -10.21
C GLU A 306 21.73 -23.44 -8.97
N LYS A 307 22.87 -24.13 -8.97
CA LYS A 307 23.29 -25.02 -7.87
C LYS A 307 23.41 -24.28 -6.52
N ASN A 308 23.69 -22.97 -6.54
CA ASN A 308 23.89 -22.11 -5.38
C ASN A 308 22.70 -21.17 -5.13
N ALA A 309 21.53 -21.44 -5.70
CA ALA A 309 20.34 -20.59 -5.57
C ALA A 309 20.02 -20.23 -4.11
N GLY A 310 20.09 -21.18 -3.18
CA GLY A 310 19.85 -20.96 -1.75
C GLY A 310 20.82 -19.96 -1.10
N GLU A 311 22.10 -19.97 -1.50
CA GLU A 311 23.09 -19.00 -1.00
C GLU A 311 22.81 -17.60 -1.55
N ILE A 312 22.40 -17.50 -2.82
CA ILE A 312 22.01 -16.26 -3.47
C ILE A 312 20.80 -15.66 -2.73
N TYR A 313 19.77 -16.46 -2.45
CA TYR A 313 18.58 -16.01 -1.73
C TYR A 313 18.90 -15.55 -0.31
N ALA A 314 19.75 -16.27 0.40
CA ALA A 314 20.22 -15.88 1.74
C ALA A 314 20.99 -14.55 1.72
N LYS A 315 21.84 -14.34 0.71
CA LYS A 315 22.62 -13.11 0.53
C LYS A 315 21.70 -11.92 0.18
N VAL A 316 20.74 -12.12 -0.72
CA VAL A 316 19.73 -11.10 -1.08
C VAL A 316 18.93 -10.69 0.16
N MET A 317 18.48 -11.64 0.99
CA MET A 317 17.80 -11.36 2.25
C MET A 317 18.66 -10.50 3.18
N THR A 318 19.93 -10.80 3.33
CA THR A 318 20.86 -10.03 4.19
C THR A 318 20.96 -8.58 3.71
N TYR A 319 21.21 -8.36 2.42
CA TYR A 319 21.27 -6.99 1.88
C TYR A 319 19.93 -6.26 1.95
N PHE A 320 18.83 -6.96 1.73
CA PHE A 320 17.49 -6.39 1.91
C PHE A 320 17.28 -5.86 3.33
N VAL A 321 17.64 -6.66 4.35
CA VAL A 321 17.53 -6.25 5.76
C VAL A 321 18.48 -5.09 6.08
N ILE A 322 19.70 -5.08 5.55
CA ILE A 322 20.63 -3.96 5.72
C ILE A 322 20.02 -2.65 5.21
N VAL A 323 19.44 -2.66 4.01
CA VAL A 323 18.81 -1.45 3.44
C VAL A 323 17.59 -1.04 4.28
N CYS A 324 16.74 -1.98 4.69
CA CYS A 324 15.60 -1.70 5.57
C CYS A 324 16.05 -1.12 6.93
N ALA A 325 17.09 -1.68 7.55
CA ALA A 325 17.64 -1.18 8.81
C ALA A 325 18.26 0.22 8.65
N THR A 326 18.86 0.49 7.48
CA THR A 326 19.39 1.82 7.13
C THR A 326 18.26 2.84 7.02
N ILE A 327 17.17 2.50 6.31
CA ILE A 327 15.99 3.37 6.18
C ILE A 327 15.33 3.59 7.56
N PHE A 328 15.19 2.52 8.36
CA PHE A 328 14.67 2.57 9.70
C PHE A 328 15.45 3.57 10.58
N LEU A 329 16.76 3.39 10.66
CA LEU A 329 17.63 4.27 11.44
C LEU A 329 17.58 5.72 10.91
N PHE A 330 17.63 5.92 9.61
CA PHE A 330 17.55 7.23 8.98
C PHE A 330 16.26 7.96 9.35
N VAL A 331 15.10 7.31 9.18
CA VAL A 331 13.81 7.93 9.49
C VAL A 331 13.71 8.29 10.98
N LEU A 332 14.17 7.41 11.86
CA LEU A 332 14.06 7.64 13.31
C LEU A 332 15.04 8.72 13.82
N LEU A 333 16.29 8.73 13.36
CA LEU A 333 17.25 9.78 13.74
C LEU A 333 16.80 11.16 13.26
N TYR A 334 16.15 11.23 12.10
CA TYR A 334 15.67 12.49 11.52
C TYR A 334 14.15 12.66 11.62
N LEU A 335 13.50 11.97 12.59
CA LEU A 335 12.06 12.07 12.78
C LEU A 335 11.58 13.50 13.04
N ASP A 336 12.41 14.32 13.72
CA ASP A 336 12.17 15.75 13.90
C ASP A 336 12.14 16.56 12.58
N PHE A 337 12.78 16.04 11.53
CA PHE A 337 12.68 16.59 10.18
C PHE A 337 11.46 16.02 9.46
N PHE A 338 11.27 14.70 9.53
CA PHE A 338 10.14 14.04 8.88
C PHE A 338 8.78 14.47 9.44
N LYS A 339 8.69 14.93 10.70
CA LYS A 339 7.42 15.45 11.24
C LYS A 339 6.89 16.65 10.47
N TYR A 340 7.74 17.47 9.86
CA TYR A 340 7.32 18.60 9.03
C TYR A 340 6.68 18.17 7.70
N PHE A 341 6.76 16.88 7.35
CA PHE A 341 5.92 16.30 6.31
C PHE A 341 4.43 16.33 6.70
N ILE A 342 4.15 16.43 8.00
CA ILE A 342 2.82 16.66 8.57
C ILE A 342 2.87 18.04 9.26
N PRO A 343 2.54 19.14 8.54
CA PRO A 343 2.82 20.51 9.01
C PRO A 343 2.08 20.90 10.29
N ASN A 344 0.84 20.37 10.51
CA ASN A 344 0.06 20.69 11.67
C ASN A 344 0.56 19.93 12.92
N PRO A 345 0.99 20.65 14.00
CA PRO A 345 1.52 20.05 15.23
C PRO A 345 0.54 19.12 15.97
N GLU A 346 -0.77 19.28 15.80
CA GLU A 346 -1.78 18.44 16.44
C GLU A 346 -1.61 16.94 16.12
N TYR A 347 -1.01 16.63 14.95
CA TYR A 347 -0.76 15.25 14.55
C TYR A 347 0.52 14.65 15.18
N TRP A 348 1.42 15.47 15.76
CA TRP A 348 2.75 15.01 16.17
C TRP A 348 2.72 14.07 17.39
N GLU A 349 1.64 14.09 18.16
CA GLU A 349 1.44 13.10 19.24
C GLU A 349 1.50 11.66 18.71
N GLY A 350 1.03 11.44 17.48
CA GLY A 350 1.05 10.14 16.83
C GLY A 350 2.43 9.67 16.35
N LEU A 351 3.47 10.51 16.37
CA LEU A 351 4.82 10.12 15.92
C LEU A 351 5.40 8.93 16.71
N LYS A 352 4.92 8.69 17.93
CA LYS A 352 5.29 7.53 18.77
C LYS A 352 4.97 6.18 18.14
N VAL A 353 4.04 6.10 17.14
CA VAL A 353 3.75 4.85 16.41
C VAL A 353 4.80 4.54 15.34
N VAL A 354 5.52 5.55 14.85
CA VAL A 354 6.42 5.42 13.69
C VAL A 354 7.49 4.35 13.89
N PRO A 355 8.21 4.27 15.03
CA PRO A 355 9.20 3.22 15.26
C PRO A 355 8.60 1.81 15.18
N VAL A 356 7.41 1.62 15.76
CA VAL A 356 6.70 0.33 15.79
C VAL A 356 6.27 -0.09 14.39
N LEU A 357 5.67 0.84 13.64
CA LEU A 357 5.18 0.59 12.29
C LEU A 357 6.32 0.40 11.27
N LEU A 358 7.44 1.11 11.42
CA LEU A 358 8.63 0.88 10.60
C LEU A 358 9.16 -0.55 10.81
N MET A 359 9.23 -1.02 12.06
CA MET A 359 9.65 -2.38 12.38
C MET A 359 8.64 -3.41 11.85
N ALA A 360 7.35 -3.15 11.98
CA ALA A 360 6.29 -3.98 11.40
C ALA A 360 6.47 -4.13 9.88
N ASN A 361 6.73 -3.03 9.18
CA ASN A 361 6.95 -3.04 7.74
C ASN A 361 8.24 -3.79 7.36
N ILE A 362 9.30 -3.76 8.18
CA ILE A 362 10.49 -4.60 7.96
C ILE A 362 10.12 -6.08 8.04
N CYS A 363 9.36 -6.50 9.06
CA CYS A 363 8.89 -7.88 9.19
C CYS A 363 8.05 -8.31 7.99
N LEU A 364 7.15 -7.44 7.50
CA LEU A 364 6.37 -7.66 6.28
C LEU A 364 7.29 -7.81 5.04
N GLY A 365 8.31 -6.98 4.91
CA GLY A 365 9.26 -7.05 3.82
C GLY A 365 10.08 -8.34 3.83
N VAL A 366 10.51 -8.80 5.00
CA VAL A 366 11.19 -10.10 5.18
C VAL A 366 10.24 -11.24 4.82
N TYR A 367 8.97 -11.18 5.27
CA TYR A 367 7.93 -12.14 4.89
C TYR A 367 7.75 -12.21 3.37
N TYR A 368 7.68 -11.06 2.68
CA TYR A 368 7.59 -11.04 1.22
C TYR A 368 8.83 -11.63 0.53
N ASN A 369 10.03 -11.37 1.05
CA ASN A 369 11.26 -11.99 0.53
C ASN A 369 11.24 -13.50 0.72
N GLN A 370 10.80 -13.99 1.88
CA GLN A 370 10.62 -15.42 2.14
C GLN A 370 9.55 -16.04 1.23
N SER A 371 8.54 -15.29 0.77
CA SER A 371 7.41 -15.79 -0.02
C SER A 371 7.83 -16.55 -1.28
N ILE A 372 9.07 -16.39 -1.70
CA ILE A 372 9.62 -17.08 -2.88
C ILE A 372 9.58 -18.61 -2.73
N TRP A 373 9.72 -19.16 -1.51
CA TRP A 373 9.73 -20.59 -1.31
C TRP A 373 8.44 -21.28 -1.76
N TYR A 374 7.27 -20.75 -1.40
CA TYR A 374 6.01 -21.36 -1.81
C TYR A 374 5.63 -21.06 -3.27
N LYS A 375 6.20 -19.98 -3.85
CA LYS A 375 6.05 -19.68 -5.28
C LYS A 375 6.85 -20.64 -6.15
N LEU A 376 8.14 -20.86 -5.82
CA LEU A 376 9.01 -21.79 -6.54
C LEU A 376 8.54 -23.25 -6.40
N THR A 377 8.05 -23.64 -5.23
CA THR A 377 7.56 -25.02 -5.00
C THR A 377 6.12 -25.25 -5.44
N ASN A 378 5.46 -24.29 -6.11
CA ASN A 378 4.04 -24.33 -6.51
C ASN A 378 3.07 -24.58 -5.33
N ARG A 379 3.45 -24.17 -4.12
CA ARG A 379 2.66 -24.33 -2.89
C ARG A 379 2.01 -23.02 -2.45
N THR A 380 1.42 -22.30 -3.39
CA THR A 380 0.83 -20.96 -3.16
C THR A 380 -0.27 -20.91 -2.11
N MET A 381 -0.91 -22.04 -1.82
CA MET A 381 -1.90 -22.18 -0.74
C MET A 381 -1.30 -21.77 0.64
N TYR A 382 -0.01 -22.01 0.88
CA TYR A 382 0.62 -21.56 2.12
C TYR A 382 0.66 -20.04 2.24
N GLY A 383 0.77 -19.32 1.12
CA GLY A 383 0.65 -17.86 1.11
C GLY A 383 -0.73 -17.39 1.59
N ALA A 384 -1.80 -18.06 1.13
CA ALA A 384 -3.17 -17.78 1.58
C ALA A 384 -3.36 -18.11 3.08
N LEU A 385 -2.89 -19.27 3.52
CA LEU A 385 -2.98 -19.69 4.93
C LEU A 385 -2.22 -18.75 5.86
N LEU A 386 -1.03 -18.29 5.46
CA LEU A 386 -0.26 -17.31 6.23
C LEU A 386 -0.94 -15.94 6.28
N ALA A 387 -1.61 -15.51 5.19
CA ALA A 387 -2.39 -14.27 5.19
C ALA A 387 -3.60 -14.37 6.13
N ILE A 388 -4.33 -15.50 6.12
CA ILE A 388 -5.46 -15.77 7.03
C ILE A 388 -4.98 -15.82 8.49
N PHE A 389 -3.86 -16.49 8.74
CA PHE A 389 -3.23 -16.52 10.07
C PHE A 389 -2.92 -15.12 10.57
N GLY A 390 -2.32 -14.27 9.72
CA GLY A 390 -2.07 -12.86 10.05
C GLY A 390 -3.39 -12.11 10.34
N ALA A 391 -4.42 -12.27 9.48
CA ALA A 391 -5.72 -11.63 9.66
C ALA A 391 -6.36 -12.00 11.01
N SER A 392 -6.27 -13.26 11.42
CA SER A 392 -6.75 -13.71 12.73
C SER A 392 -6.01 -13.00 13.88
N ILE A 393 -4.68 -12.88 13.80
CA ILE A 393 -3.88 -12.16 14.78
C ILE A 393 -4.27 -10.67 14.81
N THR A 394 -4.39 -10.05 13.66
CA THR A 394 -4.79 -8.63 13.53
C THR A 394 -6.12 -8.40 14.23
N LEU A 395 -7.15 -9.20 13.93
CA LEU A 395 -8.48 -9.05 14.51
C LEU A 395 -8.47 -9.27 16.03
N ILE A 396 -7.83 -10.35 16.50
CA ILE A 396 -7.79 -10.69 17.93
C ILE A 396 -7.05 -9.62 18.74
N LEU A 397 -5.84 -9.23 18.29
CA LEU A 397 -5.05 -8.26 19.04
C LEU A 397 -5.64 -6.86 19.01
N ASN A 398 -6.20 -6.41 17.87
CA ASN A 398 -6.90 -5.14 17.82
C ASN A 398 -8.12 -5.15 18.75
N TYR A 399 -8.90 -6.24 18.77
CA TYR A 399 -10.06 -6.35 19.66
C TYR A 399 -9.68 -6.23 21.14
N ILE A 400 -8.54 -6.82 21.54
CA ILE A 400 -8.07 -6.80 22.94
C ILE A 400 -7.41 -5.46 23.28
N TRP A 401 -6.61 -4.89 22.37
CA TRP A 401 -5.71 -3.78 22.73
C TRP A 401 -6.23 -2.39 22.37
N ILE A 402 -7.14 -2.26 21.42
CA ILE A 402 -7.70 -0.95 21.08
C ILE A 402 -8.40 -0.28 22.28
N PRO A 403 -9.24 -0.97 23.08
CA PRO A 403 -9.92 -0.34 24.20
C PRO A 403 -8.99 0.26 25.24
N GLU A 404 -7.80 -0.34 25.45
CA GLU A 404 -6.86 0.05 26.49
C GLU A 404 -5.73 0.96 25.97
N TYR A 405 -5.18 0.64 24.79
CA TYR A 405 -4.00 1.32 24.23
C TYR A 405 -4.31 2.17 23.00
N HIS A 406 -5.57 2.26 22.60
CA HIS A 406 -6.06 3.05 21.47
C HIS A 406 -5.26 2.75 20.18
N TYR A 407 -4.88 3.76 19.40
CA TYR A 407 -4.10 3.56 18.17
C TYR A 407 -2.70 2.96 18.39
N MET A 408 -2.16 3.08 19.61
CA MET A 408 -0.88 2.45 19.92
C MET A 408 -1.04 0.92 20.01
N GLY A 409 -2.18 0.43 20.51
CA GLY A 409 -2.55 -0.99 20.46
C GLY A 409 -2.59 -1.54 19.03
N SER A 410 -3.15 -0.78 18.11
CA SER A 410 -3.17 -1.16 16.69
C SER A 410 -1.78 -1.21 16.06
N ALA A 411 -0.89 -0.28 16.40
CA ALA A 411 0.49 -0.30 15.90
C ALA A 411 1.24 -1.55 16.38
N TRP A 412 1.11 -1.93 17.65
CA TRP A 412 1.69 -3.16 18.20
C TRP A 412 1.05 -4.42 17.63
N ALA A 413 -0.28 -4.44 17.42
CA ALA A 413 -0.99 -5.54 16.78
C ALA A 413 -0.45 -5.81 15.36
N THR A 414 -0.22 -4.74 14.59
CA THR A 414 0.38 -4.81 13.25
C THR A 414 1.80 -5.39 13.30
N LEU A 415 2.63 -4.95 14.23
CA LEU A 415 3.98 -5.48 14.41
C LEU A 415 3.96 -6.99 14.73
N ILE A 416 3.14 -7.40 15.67
CA ILE A 416 3.04 -8.82 16.06
C ILE A 416 2.46 -9.65 14.93
N CYS A 417 1.45 -9.17 14.22
CA CYS A 417 0.91 -9.84 13.04
C CYS A 417 2.01 -10.12 12.01
N TYR A 418 2.72 -9.09 11.56
CA TYR A 418 3.73 -9.25 10.53
C TYR A 418 4.94 -10.05 11.00
N ALA A 419 5.35 -9.90 12.27
CA ALA A 419 6.41 -10.72 12.85
C ALA A 419 5.99 -12.20 12.94
N SER A 420 4.76 -12.49 13.33
CA SER A 420 4.23 -13.86 13.39
C SER A 420 4.13 -14.50 12.00
N MET A 421 3.66 -13.76 10.99
CA MET A 421 3.64 -14.22 9.59
C MET A 421 5.06 -14.50 9.08
N MET A 422 6.03 -13.64 9.37
CA MET A 422 7.44 -13.80 9.02
C MET A 422 8.03 -15.06 9.67
N ILE A 423 7.81 -15.25 10.95
CA ILE A 423 8.30 -16.40 11.71
C ILE A 423 7.66 -17.70 11.21
N ALA A 424 6.34 -17.73 11.03
CA ALA A 424 5.63 -18.88 10.50
C ALA A 424 6.11 -19.24 9.08
N SER A 425 6.30 -18.23 8.20
CA SER A 425 6.84 -18.42 6.86
C SER A 425 8.27 -18.97 6.88
N TYR A 426 9.11 -18.53 7.82
CA TYR A 426 10.47 -19.05 7.97
C TYR A 426 10.47 -20.55 8.32
N PHE A 427 9.71 -20.98 9.32
CA PHE A 427 9.65 -22.40 9.72
C PHE A 427 9.05 -23.28 8.63
N LEU A 428 7.98 -22.85 8.00
CA LEU A 428 7.37 -23.58 6.87
C LEU A 428 8.32 -23.65 5.68
N GLY A 429 9.00 -22.55 5.37
CA GLY A 429 9.99 -22.48 4.30
C GLY A 429 11.18 -23.39 4.58
N HIS A 430 11.69 -23.39 5.81
CA HIS A 430 12.80 -24.28 6.19
C HIS A 430 12.46 -25.77 6.00
N LYS A 431 11.21 -26.15 6.25
CA LYS A 431 10.73 -27.53 6.05
C LYS A 431 10.59 -27.94 4.58
N HIS A 432 10.17 -27.00 3.69
CA HIS A 432 9.78 -27.34 2.31
C HIS A 432 10.81 -26.90 1.27
N PHE A 433 11.58 -25.86 1.56
CA PHE A 433 12.61 -25.30 0.69
C PHE A 433 13.70 -24.66 1.56
N PRO A 434 14.65 -25.45 2.11
CA PRO A 434 15.59 -24.99 3.11
C PRO A 434 16.59 -23.99 2.55
N VAL A 435 16.39 -22.71 2.83
CA VAL A 435 17.38 -21.64 2.58
C VAL A 435 18.10 -21.34 3.89
N LYS A 436 19.44 -21.41 3.87
CA LYS A 436 20.29 -21.13 5.05
C LYS A 436 20.48 -19.62 5.21
N TYR A 437 19.45 -18.92 5.68
CA TYR A 437 19.54 -17.50 5.98
C TYR A 437 20.55 -17.23 7.11
N ASN A 438 21.35 -16.18 6.97
CA ASN A 438 22.26 -15.76 8.02
C ASN A 438 21.53 -14.94 9.09
N LEU A 439 20.78 -15.63 9.96
CA LEU A 439 19.99 -14.99 11.01
C LEU A 439 20.83 -14.14 11.95
N LYS A 440 22.10 -14.55 12.23
CA LYS A 440 23.00 -13.77 13.09
C LYS A 440 23.24 -12.38 12.51
N LYS A 441 23.49 -12.26 11.19
CA LYS A 441 23.66 -10.97 10.52
C LYS A 441 22.36 -10.17 10.50
N VAL A 442 21.22 -10.82 10.17
CA VAL A 442 19.90 -10.19 10.13
C VAL A 442 19.56 -9.53 11.46
N PHE A 443 19.65 -10.29 12.54
CA PHE A 443 19.39 -9.74 13.89
C PHE A 443 20.43 -8.70 14.29
N PHE A 444 21.71 -8.91 13.99
CA PHE A 444 22.76 -7.96 14.32
C PHE A 444 22.48 -6.58 13.73
N TYR A 445 22.15 -6.47 12.44
CA TYR A 445 21.89 -5.17 11.80
C TYR A 445 20.60 -4.49 12.35
N LEU A 446 19.56 -5.26 12.64
CA LEU A 446 18.35 -4.73 13.24
C LEU A 446 18.59 -4.23 14.67
N PHE A 447 19.27 -5.02 15.51
CA PHE A 447 19.62 -4.61 16.87
C PHE A 447 20.61 -3.45 16.91
N LEU A 448 21.56 -3.40 15.99
CA LEU A 448 22.49 -2.29 15.85
C LEU A 448 21.75 -0.98 15.50
N ALA A 449 20.84 -1.02 14.52
CA ALA A 449 20.02 0.14 14.15
C ALA A 449 19.13 0.59 15.32
N TRP A 450 18.47 -0.34 15.99
CA TRP A 450 17.66 -0.05 17.16
C TRP A 450 18.48 0.52 18.33
N GLY A 451 19.64 -0.06 18.61
CA GLY A 451 20.56 0.40 19.67
C GLY A 451 21.10 1.81 19.40
N MET A 452 21.44 2.13 18.15
CA MET A 452 21.87 3.49 17.78
C MET A 452 20.73 4.50 17.90
N TYR A 453 19.51 4.12 17.51
CA TYR A 453 18.33 4.95 17.74
C TYR A 453 18.12 5.17 19.26
N TYR A 454 18.12 4.10 20.06
CA TYR A 454 17.97 4.20 21.51
C TYR A 454 19.04 5.09 22.14
N LEU A 455 20.30 4.94 21.71
CA LEU A 455 21.40 5.81 22.17
C LEU A 455 21.12 7.29 21.84
N SER A 456 20.55 7.58 20.68
CA SER A 456 20.20 8.96 20.32
C SER A 456 19.07 9.56 21.17
N THR A 457 18.19 8.73 21.74
CA THR A 457 17.11 9.18 22.64
C THR A 457 17.60 9.39 24.08
N VAL A 458 18.63 8.67 24.51
CA VAL A 458 19.24 8.81 25.83
C VAL A 458 20.18 10.02 25.87
N LEU A 459 20.94 10.27 24.77
CA LEU A 459 21.85 11.40 24.66
C LEU A 459 21.06 12.65 24.20
N VAL A 460 20.30 13.24 25.12
CA VAL A 460 19.53 14.46 24.86
C VAL A 460 20.48 15.66 24.79
N LEU A 461 20.57 16.26 23.59
CA LEU A 461 21.34 17.49 23.34
C LEU A 461 20.38 18.65 23.09
N GLU A 462 20.48 19.72 23.87
CA GLU A 462 19.60 20.89 23.76
C GLU A 462 19.83 21.68 22.47
N LEU A 463 21.10 21.77 22.03
CA LEU A 463 21.45 22.48 20.80
C LEU A 463 21.12 21.64 19.58
N LYS A 464 20.18 22.12 18.72
CA LYS A 464 19.76 21.44 17.51
C LYS A 464 20.92 21.03 16.60
N VAL A 465 21.96 21.89 16.48
CA VAL A 465 23.15 21.58 15.65
C VAL A 465 23.91 20.39 16.19
N LEU A 466 24.14 20.30 17.49
CA LEU A 466 24.83 19.17 18.13
C LEU A 466 23.99 17.88 18.03
N LYS A 467 22.66 17.99 18.18
CA LYS A 467 21.74 16.87 18.00
C LYS A 467 21.86 16.28 16.59
N TYR A 468 21.78 17.12 15.55
CA TYR A 468 21.90 16.63 14.16
C TYR A 468 23.32 16.16 13.83
N ALA A 469 24.36 16.75 14.41
CA ALA A 469 25.73 16.26 14.28
C ALA A 469 25.88 14.84 14.88
N LEU A 470 25.32 14.60 16.08
CA LEU A 470 25.25 13.27 16.70
C LEU A 470 24.49 12.26 15.83
N HIS A 471 23.30 12.64 15.33
CA HIS A 471 22.50 11.78 14.48
C HIS A 471 23.25 11.39 13.20
N THR A 472 23.93 12.37 12.58
CA THR A 472 24.75 12.12 11.39
C THR A 472 25.94 11.23 11.71
N ALA A 473 26.62 11.44 12.84
CA ALA A 473 27.73 10.60 13.29
C ALA A 473 27.28 9.14 13.52
N LEU A 474 26.13 8.94 14.18
CA LEU A 474 25.55 7.60 14.38
C LEU A 474 25.20 6.93 13.03
N MET A 475 24.62 7.66 12.10
CA MET A 475 24.30 7.16 10.77
C MET A 475 25.55 6.76 9.99
N LEU A 476 26.57 7.61 9.99
CA LEU A 476 27.84 7.32 9.35
C LEU A 476 28.57 6.14 9.99
N LEU A 477 28.52 6.01 11.33
CA LEU A 477 29.05 4.88 12.06
C LEU A 477 28.33 3.57 11.67
N PHE A 478 27.01 3.61 11.56
CA PHE A 478 26.21 2.46 11.08
C PHE A 478 26.64 2.02 9.69
N LEU A 479 26.74 2.95 8.75
CA LEU A 479 27.17 2.67 7.38
C LEU A 479 28.61 2.18 7.33
N PHE A 480 29.50 2.72 8.15
CA PHE A 480 30.89 2.29 8.25
C PHE A 480 31.01 0.85 8.78
N ILE A 481 30.21 0.48 9.79
CA ILE A 481 30.18 -0.90 10.30
C ILE A 481 29.69 -1.86 9.20
N ILE A 482 28.64 -1.50 8.45
CA ILE A 482 28.17 -2.29 7.31
C ILE A 482 29.32 -2.46 6.29
N PHE A 483 29.99 -1.38 5.92
CA PHE A 483 31.08 -1.40 4.96
C PHE A 483 32.21 -2.32 5.39
N LEU A 484 32.60 -2.30 6.68
CA LEU A 484 33.65 -3.17 7.20
C LEU A 484 33.26 -4.67 7.16
N LEU A 485 31.99 -4.96 7.53
CA LEU A 485 31.53 -6.35 7.67
C LEU A 485 31.14 -7.00 6.32
N GLU A 486 30.69 -6.20 5.35
CA GLU A 486 30.27 -6.68 4.03
C GLU A 486 31.33 -6.46 2.93
N ARG A 487 32.50 -5.95 3.28
CA ARG A 487 33.63 -5.82 2.34
C ARG A 487 33.88 -7.18 1.68
N PRO A 488 33.92 -7.26 0.34
CA PRO A 488 34.36 -8.49 -0.31
C PRO A 488 35.75 -8.81 0.21
N LYS A 489 35.91 -9.96 0.89
CA LYS A 489 37.21 -10.45 1.25
C LYS A 489 37.96 -10.57 -0.06
N LYS A 490 39.00 -9.73 -0.27
CA LYS A 490 39.92 -9.93 -1.39
C LYS A 490 40.42 -11.38 -1.28
N PHE A 491 40.10 -12.19 -2.27
CA PHE A 491 40.80 -13.46 -2.41
C PHE A 491 42.29 -13.13 -2.45
N VAL A 492 42.98 -13.47 -1.39
CA VAL A 492 44.43 -13.61 -1.43
C VAL A 492 44.64 -14.81 -2.36
N ILE A 493 45.13 -14.51 -3.57
CA ILE A 493 45.54 -15.48 -4.58
C ILE A 493 46.75 -16.20 -4.04
#